data_a727e969eca64da83554f24eba17f269
#
_entry.id   a727e969eca64da83554f24eba17f269
#
_cell.length_a   1.000
_cell.length_b   1.000
_cell.length_c   1.000
_cell.angle_alpha   90.00
_cell.angle_beta   90.00
_cell.angle_gamma   90.00
#
_symmetry.space_group_name_H-M   'P 1'
#
loop_
_entity.id
_entity.type
_entity.pdbx_description
1 polymer ?
#
loop_
_entity_poly.entity_id
_entity_poly.type
_entity_poly.pdbx_seq_one_letter_code
_entity_poly.pdbx_strand_id
1 'polypeptide(L)'
;STSLNIDQVGDSNVIKYQINGANYTGVINLVGNSNDVDLNCDSADGNSSCGTVNAVINMTGSSNDIDLDIGETASAAEADVDIVGQSGSDSNTIAATVDGTSAILTITVNGDTNNYLIDIDGNGDVNGHTLIHSHTGGIADVDITQSGVNDNMLTLTTSGDNHNIDIIQRD
;
A
#
# COMPACT_ATOMS: atom_id res chain seq x y z
N SER A 1 19.68 0.85 -8.93
CA SER A 1 18.80 0.12 -8.01
C SER A 1 19.19 0.38 -6.57
N THR A 2 18.23 0.59 -5.74
CA THR A 2 18.41 0.79 -4.29
C THR A 2 17.82 -0.41 -3.57
N SER A 3 18.55 -0.95 -2.60
CA SER A 3 18.04 -1.96 -1.69
C SER A 3 18.11 -1.43 -0.27
N LEU A 4 17.00 -1.45 0.45
CA LEU A 4 16.92 -0.97 1.81
C LEU A 4 16.06 -1.92 2.63
N ASN A 5 16.60 -2.39 3.75
CA ASN A 5 15.86 -3.13 4.75
C ASN A 5 15.85 -2.33 6.05
N ILE A 6 14.68 -2.16 6.64
CA ILE A 6 14.48 -1.45 7.89
C ILE A 6 13.79 -2.39 8.87
N ASP A 7 14.42 -2.62 10.02
CA ASP A 7 13.82 -3.31 11.15
C ASP A 7 13.59 -2.30 12.28
N GLN A 8 12.33 -2.01 12.56
CA GLN A 8 11.92 -1.05 13.56
C GLN A 8 11.22 -1.77 14.71
N VAL A 9 11.79 -1.69 15.90
CA VAL A 9 11.22 -2.25 17.12
C VAL A 9 11.01 -1.14 18.15
N GLY A 10 9.81 -1.04 18.66
CA GLY A 10 9.41 -0.03 19.63
C GLY A 10 8.22 0.79 19.16
N ASP A 11 7.75 1.67 20.03
CA ASP A 11 6.54 2.44 19.79
C ASP A 11 6.86 3.87 19.34
N SER A 12 5.94 4.47 18.60
CA SER A 12 5.97 5.87 18.20
C SER A 12 7.19 6.26 17.36
N ASN A 13 7.65 5.36 16.53
CA ASN A 13 8.75 5.66 15.60
C ASN A 13 8.21 6.20 14.29
N VAL A 14 9.02 7.01 13.62
CA VAL A 14 8.69 7.60 12.33
C VAL A 14 9.73 7.16 11.30
N ILE A 15 9.27 6.56 10.22
CA ILE A 15 10.09 6.19 9.08
C ILE A 15 9.60 7.00 7.88
N LYS A 16 10.43 7.92 7.40
CA LYS A 16 10.16 8.65 6.16
C LYS A 16 11.22 8.32 5.15
N TYR A 17 10.81 7.70 4.07
CA TYR A 17 11.72 7.26 3.04
C TYR A 17 11.24 7.70 1.66
N GLN A 18 12.00 8.58 1.04
CA GLN A 18 11.78 9.01 -0.32
C GLN A 18 12.71 8.27 -1.28
N ILE A 19 12.10 7.56 -2.24
CA ILE A 19 12.81 6.88 -3.32
C ILE A 19 12.87 7.84 -4.51
N ASN A 20 14.08 8.10 -5.00
CA ASN A 20 14.28 8.97 -6.13
C ASN A 20 15.05 8.24 -7.24
N GLY A 21 14.39 8.06 -8.37
CA GLY A 21 15.00 7.48 -9.56
C GLY A 21 14.96 5.94 -9.58
N ALA A 22 15.68 5.19 -10.09
CA ALA A 22 15.91 3.77 -10.33
C ALA A 22 15.10 2.75 -9.48
N ASN A 23 15.19 1.49 -9.82
CA ASN A 23 14.50 0.37 -9.18
C ASN A 23 14.79 0.26 -7.68
N TYR A 24 13.74 0.08 -6.90
CA TYR A 24 13.80 -0.11 -5.46
C TYR A 24 13.37 -1.54 -5.09
N THR A 25 14.07 -2.14 -4.16
CA THR A 25 13.69 -3.39 -3.51
C THR A 25 13.95 -3.27 -2.02
N GLY A 26 12.95 -3.50 -1.19
CA GLY A 26 13.14 -3.36 0.25
C GLY A 26 12.08 -4.04 1.10
N VAL A 27 12.44 -4.25 2.36
CA VAL A 27 11.56 -4.79 3.39
C VAL A 27 11.57 -3.84 4.58
N ILE A 28 10.38 -3.47 5.05
CA ILE A 28 10.19 -2.72 6.28
C ILE A 28 9.48 -3.64 7.27
N ASN A 29 10.11 -3.92 8.39
CA ASN A 29 9.50 -4.67 9.48
C ASN A 29 9.21 -3.71 10.63
N LEU A 30 7.94 -3.64 11.02
CA LEU A 30 7.47 -2.83 12.13
C LEU A 30 6.99 -3.73 13.26
N VAL A 31 7.55 -3.55 14.45
CA VAL A 31 7.10 -4.22 15.66
C VAL A 31 6.88 -3.18 16.75
N GLY A 32 5.64 -2.99 17.15
CA GLY A 32 5.25 -2.00 18.17
C GLY A 32 4.03 -1.19 17.74
N ASN A 33 3.67 -0.21 18.54
CA ASN A 33 2.44 0.55 18.34
C ASN A 33 2.72 2.01 17.96
N SER A 34 1.77 2.62 17.29
CA SER A 34 1.81 4.04 16.92
C SER A 34 3.05 4.42 16.11
N ASN A 35 3.50 3.53 15.26
CA ASN A 35 4.57 3.85 14.31
C ASN A 35 3.97 4.48 13.04
N ASP A 36 4.72 5.40 12.46
CA ASP A 36 4.38 6.12 11.23
C ASP A 36 5.38 5.73 10.15
N VAL A 37 4.90 5.22 9.03
CA VAL A 37 5.71 4.86 7.87
C VAL A 37 5.20 5.63 6.65
N ASP A 38 6.05 6.48 6.13
CA ASP A 38 5.82 7.23 4.91
C ASP A 38 6.85 6.76 3.86
N LEU A 39 6.39 5.97 2.92
CA LEU A 39 7.19 5.49 1.79
C LEU A 39 6.72 6.21 0.53
N ASN A 40 7.50 7.15 0.10
CA ASN A 40 7.18 7.99 -1.04
C ASN A 40 8.14 7.71 -2.20
N CYS A 41 7.58 7.39 -3.33
CA CYS A 41 8.26 7.23 -4.60
C CYS A 41 7.64 8.15 -5.65
N ASP A 42 7.31 9.32 -5.22
CA ASP A 42 6.81 10.39 -6.04
C ASP A 42 7.85 11.49 -6.23
N SER A 43 7.78 12.19 -7.32
CA SER A 43 8.37 13.49 -7.44
C SER A 43 7.28 14.53 -7.50
N ALA A 44 6.95 15.09 -6.39
CA ALA A 44 6.13 16.29 -6.29
C ALA A 44 6.56 17.42 -7.26
N ASP A 45 7.66 17.26 -7.91
CA ASP A 45 8.29 18.20 -8.82
C ASP A 45 8.33 17.72 -10.31
N GLY A 46 7.58 16.71 -10.66
CA GLY A 46 7.36 16.30 -12.06
C GLY A 46 8.57 15.68 -12.79
N ASN A 47 9.58 15.21 -12.08
CA ASN A 47 10.84 14.76 -12.70
C ASN A 47 11.34 13.39 -12.27
N SER A 48 10.61 12.60 -11.54
CA SER A 48 11.05 11.25 -11.25
C SER A 48 9.95 10.24 -11.48
N SER A 49 10.18 9.39 -12.43
CA SER A 49 9.55 8.09 -12.46
C SER A 49 10.32 7.21 -11.49
N CYS A 50 9.66 6.58 -10.55
CA CYS A 50 10.20 5.38 -9.96
C CYS A 50 10.25 4.32 -11.06
N GLY A 51 11.35 3.65 -11.17
CA GLY A 51 11.40 2.44 -11.95
C GLY A 51 10.56 1.35 -11.29
N THR A 52 11.00 0.13 -11.32
CA THR A 52 10.32 -0.96 -10.64
C THR A 52 10.43 -0.80 -9.12
N VAL A 53 9.30 -0.78 -8.41
CA VAL A 53 9.22 -0.80 -6.95
C VAL A 53 8.78 -2.19 -6.51
N ASN A 54 9.57 -2.82 -5.65
CA ASN A 54 9.22 -4.07 -4.99
C ASN A 54 9.40 -3.85 -3.48
N ALA A 55 8.30 -3.68 -2.77
CA ALA A 55 8.30 -3.35 -1.35
C ALA A 55 7.46 -4.33 -0.54
N VAL A 56 7.99 -4.77 0.59
CA VAL A 56 7.24 -5.56 1.56
C VAL A 56 7.22 -4.82 2.89
N ILE A 57 6.04 -4.59 3.42
CA ILE A 57 5.85 -3.97 4.74
C ILE A 57 5.19 -5.00 5.66
N ASN A 58 5.93 -5.47 6.64
CA ASN A 58 5.42 -6.36 7.68
C ASN A 58 5.13 -5.56 8.94
N MET A 59 3.93 -5.71 9.48
CA MET A 59 3.47 -4.94 10.62
C MET A 59 3.00 -5.87 11.73
N THR A 60 3.43 -5.60 12.96
CA THR A 60 2.92 -6.24 14.17
C THR A 60 2.70 -5.18 15.23
N GLY A 61 1.46 -5.03 15.67
CA GLY A 61 1.08 -4.02 16.67
C GLY A 61 -0.07 -3.15 16.19
N SER A 62 -0.47 -2.21 17.02
CA SER A 62 -1.69 -1.44 16.83
C SER A 62 -1.45 0.04 16.63
N SER A 63 -2.41 0.71 16.02
CA SER A 63 -2.39 2.16 15.80
C SER A 63 -1.18 2.63 14.99
N ASN A 64 -0.70 1.80 14.08
CA ASN A 64 0.32 2.21 13.13
C ASN A 64 -0.33 2.90 11.93
N ASP A 65 0.38 3.85 11.36
CA ASP A 65 0.01 4.59 10.17
C ASP A 65 0.99 4.26 9.05
N ILE A 66 0.48 3.76 7.94
CA ILE A 66 1.27 3.44 6.77
C ILE A 66 0.74 4.28 5.61
N ASP A 67 1.57 5.17 5.13
CA ASP A 67 1.32 6.00 3.96
C ASP A 67 2.29 5.59 2.85
N LEU A 68 1.71 5.09 1.78
CA LEU A 68 2.44 4.62 0.61
C LEU A 68 2.01 5.43 -0.60
N ASP A 69 2.94 6.15 -1.19
CA ASP A 69 2.72 6.95 -2.39
C ASP A 69 3.74 6.56 -3.48
N ILE A 70 3.25 5.88 -4.50
CA ILE A 70 4.10 5.34 -5.57
C ILE A 70 3.57 5.76 -6.93
N GLY A 71 4.30 6.62 -7.63
CA GLY A 71 4.16 6.86 -9.05
C GLY A 71 3.08 7.84 -9.51
N GLU A 72 3.19 9.11 -9.26
CA GLU A 72 2.24 10.15 -9.72
C GLU A 72 2.15 10.35 -11.24
N THR A 73 3.16 10.02 -11.98
CA THR A 73 3.17 10.22 -13.42
C THR A 73 3.43 8.93 -14.18
N ALA A 74 2.46 8.56 -14.86
CA ALA A 74 2.17 7.43 -15.71
C ALA A 74 3.26 6.79 -16.58
N SER A 75 4.48 7.12 -16.46
CA SER A 75 5.49 6.52 -17.33
C SER A 75 6.29 5.44 -16.60
N ALA A 76 5.71 4.29 -16.43
CA ALA A 76 6.44 3.04 -16.24
C ALA A 76 6.90 2.65 -14.84
N ALA A 77 6.17 2.92 -13.80
CA ALA A 77 6.44 2.20 -12.55
C ALA A 77 5.72 0.85 -12.57
N GLU A 78 6.46 -0.24 -12.58
CA GLU A 78 5.95 -1.50 -12.10
C GLU A 78 6.07 -1.46 -10.57
N ALA A 79 4.94 -1.51 -9.88
CA ALA A 79 4.93 -1.56 -8.43
C ALA A 79 4.39 -2.92 -7.99
N ASP A 80 5.17 -3.64 -7.20
CA ASP A 80 4.75 -4.86 -6.51
C ASP A 80 4.91 -4.60 -5.00
N VAL A 81 3.80 -4.37 -4.32
CA VAL A 81 3.81 -3.97 -2.92
C VAL A 81 2.96 -4.94 -2.10
N ASP A 82 3.57 -5.52 -1.08
CA ASP A 82 2.91 -6.36 -0.11
C ASP A 82 2.88 -5.70 1.27
N ILE A 83 1.70 -5.50 1.83
CA ILE A 83 1.51 -5.04 3.21
C ILE A 83 0.90 -6.19 4.02
N VAL A 84 1.61 -6.65 5.03
CA VAL A 84 1.21 -7.80 5.84
C VAL A 84 1.09 -7.41 7.32
N GLY A 85 -0.14 -7.27 7.80
CA GLY A 85 -0.45 -7.10 9.22
C GLY A 85 -0.66 -8.44 9.91
N GLN A 86 0.16 -8.73 10.91
CA GLN A 86 0.07 -9.95 11.72
C GLN A 86 -1.11 -9.91 12.69
N SER A 87 -1.41 -11.03 13.34
CA SER A 87 -2.46 -11.11 14.35
C SER A 87 -2.29 -10.07 15.46
N GLY A 88 -3.35 -9.34 15.78
CA GLY A 88 -3.33 -8.22 16.72
C GLY A 88 -2.89 -6.89 16.11
N SER A 89 -2.91 -6.77 14.78
CA SER A 89 -2.69 -5.50 14.09
C SER A 89 -3.99 -4.68 14.06
N ASP A 90 -4.37 -4.13 15.21
CA ASP A 90 -5.64 -3.43 15.39
C ASP A 90 -5.51 -1.92 15.24
N SER A 91 -6.57 -1.28 14.79
CA SER A 91 -6.66 0.20 14.70
C SER A 91 -5.55 0.84 13.86
N ASN A 92 -5.10 0.16 12.83
CA ASN A 92 -4.10 0.72 11.91
C ASN A 92 -4.78 1.47 10.77
N THR A 93 -4.10 2.47 10.26
CA THR A 93 -4.46 3.16 9.02
C THR A 93 -3.48 2.76 7.93
N ILE A 94 -4.00 2.39 6.78
CA ILE A 94 -3.20 2.10 5.59
C ILE A 94 -3.75 2.94 4.45
N ALA A 95 -3.01 3.96 4.09
CA ALA A 95 -3.25 4.76 2.90
C ALA A 95 -2.24 4.34 1.83
N ALA A 96 -2.74 3.95 0.66
CA ALA A 96 -1.88 3.50 -0.43
C ALA A 96 -2.35 4.07 -1.76
N THR A 97 -1.55 4.95 -2.33
CA THR A 97 -1.70 5.44 -3.70
C THR A 97 -0.65 4.78 -4.57
N VAL A 98 -1.08 4.06 -5.57
CA VAL A 98 -0.17 3.36 -6.49
C VAL A 98 -0.57 3.67 -7.92
N ASP A 99 0.19 4.54 -8.56
CA ASP A 99 -0.01 4.96 -9.94
C ASP A 99 1.07 4.36 -10.84
N GLY A 100 0.70 3.94 -12.01
CA GLY A 100 1.68 3.48 -12.97
C GLY A 100 1.25 2.31 -13.84
N THR A 101 2.21 1.74 -14.51
CA THR A 101 2.07 0.62 -15.43
C THR A 101 2.07 -0.70 -14.66
N SER A 102 1.01 -1.49 -14.72
CA SER A 102 0.95 -2.82 -14.09
C SER A 102 1.22 -2.83 -12.58
N ALA A 103 0.49 -2.01 -11.82
CA ALA A 103 0.61 -2.02 -10.37
C ALA A 103 -0.03 -3.27 -9.75
N ILE A 104 0.67 -3.91 -8.83
CA ILE A 104 0.18 -5.01 -8.00
C ILE A 104 0.27 -4.56 -6.55
N LEU A 105 -0.86 -4.51 -5.86
CA LEU A 105 -0.91 -4.20 -4.44
C LEU A 105 -1.60 -5.34 -3.70
N THR A 106 -0.90 -5.94 -2.76
CA THR A 106 -1.44 -6.98 -1.89
C THR A 106 -1.46 -6.47 -0.45
N ILE A 107 -2.64 -6.46 0.16
CA ILE A 107 -2.82 -6.08 1.57
C ILE A 107 -3.48 -7.25 2.29
N THR A 108 -2.81 -7.76 3.32
CA THR A 108 -3.33 -8.82 4.18
C THR A 108 -3.19 -8.40 5.64
N VAL A 109 -4.30 -8.16 6.32
CA VAL A 109 -4.29 -7.72 7.72
C VAL A 109 -5.20 -8.59 8.57
N ASN A 110 -4.69 -8.98 9.74
CA ASN A 110 -5.40 -9.75 10.75
C ASN A 110 -5.49 -8.95 12.05
N GLY A 111 -6.60 -8.29 12.25
CA GLY A 111 -6.87 -7.44 13.41
C GLY A 111 -8.17 -6.66 13.28
N ASP A 112 -8.56 -5.97 14.33
CA ASP A 112 -9.84 -5.26 14.40
C ASP A 112 -9.69 -3.75 14.18
N THR A 113 -10.74 -3.13 13.68
CA THR A 113 -10.86 -1.66 13.58
C THR A 113 -9.80 -1.01 12.68
N ASN A 114 -9.42 -1.67 11.59
CA ASN A 114 -8.47 -1.09 10.64
C ASN A 114 -9.17 -0.23 9.58
N ASN A 115 -8.49 0.80 9.12
CA ASN A 115 -8.94 1.72 8.07
C ASN A 115 -8.02 1.61 6.85
N TYR A 116 -8.61 1.47 5.68
CA TYR A 116 -7.90 1.32 4.41
C TYR A 116 -8.41 2.35 3.42
N LEU A 117 -7.51 3.18 2.93
CA LEU A 117 -7.74 4.10 1.83
C LEU A 117 -6.82 3.73 0.69
N ILE A 118 -7.36 3.14 -0.37
CA ILE A 118 -6.56 2.58 -1.45
C ILE A 118 -6.98 3.22 -2.77
N ASP A 119 -6.03 3.83 -3.45
CA ASP A 119 -6.19 4.42 -4.78
C ASP A 119 -5.15 3.84 -5.74
N ILE A 120 -5.62 3.21 -6.81
CA ILE A 120 -4.76 2.66 -7.86
C ILE A 120 -5.20 3.25 -9.19
N ASP A 121 -4.35 4.06 -9.80
CA ASP A 121 -4.61 4.69 -11.08
C ASP A 121 -3.62 4.23 -12.17
N GLY A 122 -4.16 3.68 -13.21
CA GLY A 122 -3.41 3.20 -14.37
C GLY A 122 -3.06 4.23 -15.42
N ASN A 123 -3.56 5.40 -15.28
CA ASN A 123 -3.28 6.57 -16.12
C ASN A 123 -3.03 6.27 -17.62
N GLY A 124 -3.91 5.44 -18.18
CA GLY A 124 -3.92 5.15 -19.62
C GLY A 124 -2.98 4.04 -20.10
N ASP A 125 -2.49 3.22 -19.20
CA ASP A 125 -1.64 2.10 -19.58
C ASP A 125 -2.43 0.91 -20.16
N VAL A 126 -1.69 0.10 -20.93
CA VAL A 126 -2.23 -1.06 -21.63
C VAL A 126 -2.34 -2.31 -20.73
N ASN A 127 -1.78 -2.28 -19.54
CA ASN A 127 -1.85 -3.37 -18.59
C ASN A 127 -2.76 -2.99 -17.40
N GLY A 128 -3.66 -3.86 -17.05
CA GLY A 128 -4.53 -3.68 -15.91
C GLY A 128 -3.78 -3.77 -14.57
N HIS A 129 -4.37 -3.20 -13.55
CA HIS A 129 -3.85 -3.24 -12.18
C HIS A 129 -4.47 -4.38 -11.39
N THR A 130 -3.72 -4.93 -10.47
CA THR A 130 -4.18 -5.97 -9.57
C THR A 130 -4.16 -5.49 -8.13
N LEU A 131 -5.32 -5.49 -7.49
CA LEU A 131 -5.45 -5.29 -6.05
C LEU A 131 -5.96 -6.57 -5.40
N ILE A 132 -5.21 -7.06 -4.42
CA ILE A 132 -5.63 -8.14 -3.55
C ILE A 132 -5.68 -7.63 -2.13
N HIS A 133 -6.87 -7.53 -1.57
CA HIS A 133 -7.08 -7.08 -0.19
C HIS A 133 -7.72 -8.20 0.63
N SER A 134 -7.12 -8.56 1.74
CA SER A 134 -7.65 -9.53 2.69
C SER A 134 -7.61 -8.99 4.11
N HIS A 135 -8.78 -8.89 4.72
CA HIS A 135 -8.92 -8.49 6.11
C HIS A 135 -9.59 -9.58 6.93
N THR A 136 -9.01 -9.91 8.07
CA THR A 136 -9.60 -10.81 9.06
C THR A 136 -9.66 -10.12 10.39
N GLY A 137 -10.85 -9.92 10.93
CA GLY A 137 -11.06 -9.21 12.20
C GLY A 137 -12.46 -8.63 12.30
N GLY A 138 -12.72 -7.82 13.31
CA GLY A 138 -14.03 -7.28 13.59
C GLY A 138 -14.46 -6.17 12.63
N ILE A 139 -14.00 -4.98 12.85
CA ILE A 139 -14.41 -3.79 12.10
C ILE A 139 -13.33 -3.40 11.11
N ALA A 140 -13.71 -3.21 9.85
CA ALA A 140 -12.85 -2.57 8.86
C ALA A 140 -13.62 -1.52 8.08
N ASP A 141 -12.99 -0.39 7.83
CA ASP A 141 -13.42 0.62 6.88
C ASP A 141 -12.52 0.52 5.66
N VAL A 142 -13.11 0.23 4.51
CA VAL A 142 -12.35 -0.11 3.30
C VAL A 142 -12.86 0.74 2.15
N ASP A 143 -12.09 1.75 1.79
CA ASP A 143 -12.33 2.61 0.64
C ASP A 143 -11.33 2.27 -0.46
N ILE A 144 -11.82 1.79 -1.59
CA ILE A 144 -11.00 1.40 -2.72
C ILE A 144 -11.44 2.15 -3.97
N THR A 145 -10.51 2.87 -4.56
CA THR A 145 -10.64 3.39 -5.92
C THR A 145 -9.64 2.69 -6.82
N GLN A 146 -10.11 2.16 -7.93
CA GLN A 146 -9.27 1.57 -8.96
C GLN A 146 -9.69 2.11 -10.32
N SER A 147 -8.79 2.76 -11.03
CA SER A 147 -9.04 3.32 -12.34
C SER A 147 -7.95 2.99 -13.35
N GLY A 148 -8.30 2.96 -14.64
CA GLY A 148 -7.36 2.66 -15.71
C GLY A 148 -8.06 2.16 -16.96
N VAL A 149 -7.37 2.12 -18.07
CA VAL A 149 -7.96 1.86 -19.38
C VAL A 149 -8.20 0.39 -19.69
N ASN A 150 -7.62 -0.54 -18.95
CA ASN A 150 -7.73 -1.98 -19.21
C ASN A 150 -7.83 -2.83 -17.94
N ASP A 151 -8.47 -3.95 -18.09
CA ASP A 151 -8.64 -5.13 -17.22
C ASP A 151 -8.12 -5.00 -15.76
N ASN A 152 -8.71 -4.08 -15.01
CA ASN A 152 -8.40 -3.95 -13.58
C ASN A 152 -8.97 -5.14 -12.81
N MET A 153 -8.19 -5.76 -11.98
CA MET A 153 -8.60 -6.89 -11.15
C MET A 153 -8.60 -6.50 -9.68
N LEU A 154 -9.74 -6.68 -9.05
CA LEU A 154 -9.89 -6.54 -7.61
C LEU A 154 -10.30 -7.89 -7.01
N THR A 155 -9.55 -8.33 -6.02
CA THR A 155 -9.95 -9.43 -5.14
C THR A 155 -10.04 -8.91 -3.71
N LEU A 156 -11.25 -8.86 -3.17
CA LEU A 156 -11.50 -8.45 -1.80
C LEU A 156 -12.02 -9.63 -0.99
N THR A 157 -11.39 -9.90 0.13
CA THR A 157 -11.83 -10.90 1.09
C THR A 157 -11.90 -10.28 2.49
N THR A 158 -13.07 -10.27 3.09
CA THR A 158 -13.22 -9.83 4.48
C THR A 158 -13.84 -10.95 5.31
N SER A 159 -13.39 -11.11 6.53
CA SER A 159 -13.90 -12.09 7.48
C SER A 159 -14.00 -11.48 8.86
N GLY A 160 -15.18 -11.43 9.39
CA GLY A 160 -15.52 -10.80 10.68
C GLY A 160 -16.86 -10.07 10.58
N ASP A 161 -17.12 -9.19 11.53
CA ASP A 161 -18.39 -8.47 11.65
C ASP A 161 -18.22 -6.96 11.42
N ASN A 162 -19.25 -6.33 10.86
CA ASN A 162 -19.38 -4.86 10.75
C ASN A 162 -18.32 -4.18 9.85
N HIS A 163 -18.04 -4.75 8.69
CA HIS A 163 -17.21 -4.08 7.69
C HIS A 163 -18.04 -3.02 6.94
N ASN A 164 -17.43 -1.85 6.74
CA ASN A 164 -17.90 -0.85 5.80
C ASN A 164 -17.00 -0.90 4.56
N ILE A 165 -17.60 -1.05 3.38
CA ILE A 165 -16.82 -1.26 2.16
C ILE A 165 -17.39 -0.38 1.06
N ASP A 166 -16.58 0.53 0.55
CA ASP A 166 -16.87 1.34 -0.62
C ASP A 166 -15.85 1.05 -1.73
N ILE A 167 -16.34 0.68 -2.89
CA ILE A 167 -15.50 0.31 -4.03
C ILE A 167 -15.94 1.08 -5.26
N ILE A 168 -14.99 1.80 -5.84
CA ILE A 168 -15.14 2.48 -7.12
C ILE A 168 -14.14 1.87 -8.10
N GLN A 169 -14.64 1.20 -9.12
CA GLN A 169 -13.82 0.69 -10.23
C GLN A 169 -14.28 1.34 -11.54
N ARG A 170 -13.34 1.91 -12.26
CA ARG A 170 -13.60 2.64 -13.51
C ARG A 170 -12.63 2.22 -14.60
N ASP A 171 -13.13 2.13 -15.82
CA ASP A 171 -12.36 1.97 -17.05
C ASP A 171 -12.11 3.34 -17.72
#